data_a12255ada3be90557ff1b9a748ddbaf1
#
_entry.id   a12255ada3be90557ff1b9a748ddbaf1
#
_cell.length_a   1.000
_cell.length_b   1.000
_cell.length_c   1.000
_cell.angle_alpha   90.00
_cell.angle_beta   90.00
_cell.angle_gamma   90.00
#
_symmetry.space_group_name_H-M   'P 1'
#
loop_
_entity.id
_entity.type
_entity.pdbx_description
1 polymer ?
#
loop_
_entity_poly.entity_id
_entity_poly.type
_entity_poly.pdbx_seq_one_letter_code
_entity_poly.pdbx_strand_id
1 'polypeptide(L)'
;ITNQLLRHDRTYDEYGADLLKQISREPQSVDDIVDRLLKVYKDVDRQTLYNDFMEFVTDLVEHKFLIMGETPEGLDSKDDEFTYDIEIPKTLAYDFTQTAKQDVKNTTQEFFLEHIKRKPKLSNIQFELTSRCNERCIHCYIPNGKKNIGKDMPKEKVYSILDEFAEMGGLHVTLSGGEVFLHKDICEILHYCRKKDFQITILSNLVLLKDEQIPVIKDVNVSLIQVSLYSMDPEIHD
;
A
#
# COMPACT_ATOMS: atom_id res chain seq x y z
N ILE A 1 -0.90 5.92 -10.46
CA ILE A 1 -1.64 5.02 -9.58
C ILE A 1 -0.79 3.80 -9.23
N THR A 2 -0.87 3.35 -8.00
CA THR A 2 -0.09 2.22 -7.49
C THR A 2 -1.05 1.17 -6.95
N ASN A 3 -0.96 -0.06 -7.44
CA ASN A 3 -1.56 -1.21 -6.78
C ASN A 3 -0.55 -1.75 -5.76
N GLN A 4 -0.76 -1.43 -4.50
CA GLN A 4 0.16 -1.84 -3.44
C GLN A 4 0.14 -3.34 -3.16
N LEU A 5 -0.95 -4.01 -3.52
CA LEU A 5 -1.12 -5.44 -3.38
C LEU A 5 -0.21 -6.19 -4.36
N LEU A 6 -0.23 -5.80 -5.61
CA LEU A 6 0.54 -6.43 -6.68
C LEU A 6 1.90 -5.76 -6.92
N ARG A 7 2.21 -4.68 -6.17
CA ARG A 7 3.44 -3.88 -6.34
C ARG A 7 3.62 -3.42 -7.78
N HIS A 8 2.53 -2.96 -8.36
CA HIS A 8 2.47 -2.56 -9.75
C HIS A 8 2.07 -1.10 -9.88
N ASP A 9 2.75 -0.36 -10.74
CA ASP A 9 2.52 1.06 -10.98
C ASP A 9 2.05 1.30 -12.41
N ARG A 10 1.12 2.25 -12.56
CA ARG A 10 0.69 2.80 -13.85
C ARG A 10 0.76 4.31 -13.81
N THR A 11 1.23 4.90 -14.90
CA THR A 11 1.29 6.35 -15.06
C THR A 11 0.32 6.76 -16.17
N TYR A 12 -0.48 7.77 -15.92
CA TYR A 12 -1.41 8.35 -16.87
C TYR A 12 -1.08 9.83 -17.06
N ASP A 13 -1.47 10.38 -18.21
CA ASP A 13 -1.41 11.79 -18.51
C ASP A 13 -2.48 12.60 -17.74
N GLU A 14 -2.61 13.89 -18.04
CA GLU A 14 -3.60 14.75 -17.38
C GLU A 14 -5.04 14.29 -17.65
N TYR A 15 -5.31 13.78 -18.86
CA TYR A 15 -6.63 13.26 -19.23
C TYR A 15 -6.97 12.00 -18.43
N GLY A 16 -6.07 11.03 -18.40
CA GLY A 16 -6.25 9.83 -17.57
C GLY A 16 -6.36 10.12 -16.08
N ALA A 17 -5.65 11.15 -15.59
CA ALA A 17 -5.79 11.61 -14.21
C ALA A 17 -7.18 12.20 -13.93
N ASP A 18 -7.80 12.89 -14.90
CA ASP A 18 -9.16 13.41 -14.76
C ASP A 18 -10.21 12.31 -14.77
N LEU A 19 -10.02 11.27 -15.59
CA LEU A 19 -10.87 10.07 -15.57
C LEU A 19 -10.75 9.35 -14.24
N LEU A 20 -9.53 9.16 -13.69
CA LEU A 20 -9.30 8.55 -12.38
C LEU A 20 -10.03 9.27 -11.23
N LYS A 21 -10.08 10.59 -11.26
CA LYS A 21 -10.77 11.40 -10.23
C LYS A 21 -12.29 11.15 -10.17
N GLN A 22 -12.87 10.60 -11.24
CA GLN A 22 -14.30 10.28 -11.28
C GLN A 22 -14.62 8.94 -10.63
N ILE A 23 -13.61 8.07 -10.47
CA ILE A 23 -13.76 6.74 -9.89
C ILE A 23 -13.59 6.85 -8.38
N SER A 24 -14.49 6.22 -7.62
CA SER A 24 -14.44 6.13 -6.16
C SER A 24 -14.37 4.67 -5.71
N ARG A 25 -14.20 4.47 -4.41
CA ARG A 25 -14.27 3.12 -3.80
C ARG A 25 -15.69 2.56 -3.74
N GLU A 26 -16.69 3.42 -3.75
CA GLU A 26 -18.08 3.00 -3.77
C GLU A 26 -18.49 2.59 -5.18
N PRO A 27 -19.29 1.53 -5.33
CA PRO A 27 -19.82 1.12 -6.63
C PRO A 27 -20.52 2.27 -7.37
N GLN A 28 -20.19 2.45 -8.63
CA GLN A 28 -20.73 3.51 -9.47
C GLN A 28 -21.09 2.96 -10.84
N SER A 29 -22.17 3.49 -11.42
CA SER A 29 -22.52 3.20 -12.81
C SER A 29 -21.56 3.92 -13.78
N VAL A 30 -21.13 3.22 -14.82
CA VAL A 30 -20.35 3.81 -15.92
C VAL A 30 -21.11 4.98 -16.55
N ASP A 31 -22.43 4.84 -16.75
CA ASP A 31 -23.26 5.87 -17.33
C ASP A 31 -23.28 7.15 -16.47
N ASP A 32 -23.37 7.03 -15.15
CA ASP A 32 -23.33 8.18 -14.25
C ASP A 32 -21.97 8.90 -14.28
N ILE A 33 -20.88 8.14 -14.45
CA ILE A 33 -19.54 8.72 -14.57
C ILE A 33 -19.43 9.47 -15.89
N VAL A 34 -19.86 8.88 -17.00
CA VAL A 34 -19.85 9.52 -18.34
C VAL A 34 -20.71 10.79 -18.34
N ASP A 35 -21.88 10.77 -17.70
CA ASP A 35 -22.75 11.95 -17.59
C ASP A 35 -22.12 13.07 -16.74
N ARG A 36 -21.27 12.75 -15.77
CA ARG A 36 -20.46 13.77 -15.06
C ARG A 36 -19.35 14.32 -15.94
N LEU A 37 -18.65 13.45 -16.70
CA LEU A 37 -17.58 13.85 -17.61
C LEU A 37 -18.09 14.76 -18.73
N LEU A 38 -19.29 14.54 -19.26
CA LEU A 38 -19.94 15.41 -20.27
C LEU A 38 -20.14 16.85 -19.79
N LYS A 39 -20.23 17.09 -18.48
CA LYS A 39 -20.31 18.44 -17.94
C LYS A 39 -18.98 19.19 -18.03
N VAL A 40 -17.87 18.44 -18.08
CA VAL A 40 -16.50 18.96 -18.19
C VAL A 40 -16.09 19.05 -19.66
N TYR A 41 -16.29 17.99 -20.43
CA TYR A 41 -15.90 17.85 -21.84
C TYR A 41 -17.11 18.13 -22.75
N LYS A 42 -17.40 19.41 -23.01
CA LYS A 42 -18.60 19.84 -23.73
C LYS A 42 -18.55 19.63 -25.24
N ASP A 43 -17.35 19.52 -25.79
CA ASP A 43 -17.11 19.40 -27.23
C ASP A 43 -16.95 17.95 -27.71
N VAL A 44 -17.25 16.97 -26.85
CA VAL A 44 -17.18 15.54 -27.14
C VAL A 44 -18.57 14.94 -27.06
N ASP A 45 -18.95 14.13 -28.05
CA ASP A 45 -20.21 13.40 -27.98
C ASP A 45 -20.17 12.27 -26.93
N ARG A 46 -21.34 11.91 -26.41
CA ARG A 46 -21.48 10.93 -25.32
C ARG A 46 -20.90 9.56 -25.68
N GLN A 47 -21.08 9.14 -26.93
CA GLN A 47 -20.63 7.79 -27.34
C GLN A 47 -19.10 7.72 -27.42
N THR A 48 -18.46 8.74 -27.93
CA THR A 48 -16.99 8.84 -27.94
C THR A 48 -16.45 8.82 -26.52
N LEU A 49 -16.99 9.65 -25.64
CA LEU A 49 -16.57 9.72 -24.25
C LEU A 49 -16.81 8.41 -23.49
N TYR A 50 -17.92 7.73 -23.77
CA TYR A 50 -18.21 6.39 -23.22
C TYR A 50 -17.16 5.38 -23.67
N ASN A 51 -16.82 5.36 -24.96
CA ASN A 51 -15.84 4.41 -25.50
C ASN A 51 -14.44 4.67 -24.90
N ASP A 52 -14.00 5.92 -24.83
CA ASP A 52 -12.71 6.32 -24.25
C ASP A 52 -12.65 5.94 -22.76
N PHE A 53 -13.73 6.19 -22.02
CA PHE A 53 -13.81 5.82 -20.62
C PHE A 53 -13.81 4.29 -20.43
N MET A 54 -14.50 3.56 -21.27
CA MET A 54 -14.50 2.08 -21.22
C MET A 54 -13.15 1.47 -21.57
N GLU A 55 -12.42 2.04 -22.53
CA GLU A 55 -11.03 1.63 -22.81
C GLU A 55 -10.14 1.84 -21.60
N PHE A 56 -10.23 3.01 -20.96
CA PHE A 56 -9.50 3.34 -19.75
C PHE A 56 -9.85 2.40 -18.57
N VAL A 57 -11.14 2.14 -18.35
CA VAL A 57 -11.62 1.21 -17.31
C VAL A 57 -11.12 -0.20 -17.57
N THR A 58 -11.13 -0.65 -18.84
CA THR A 58 -10.65 -1.97 -19.23
C THR A 58 -9.16 -2.12 -18.89
N ASP A 59 -8.32 -1.11 -19.21
CA ASP A 59 -6.90 -1.11 -18.82
C ASP A 59 -6.72 -1.21 -17.31
N LEU A 60 -7.53 -0.49 -16.54
CA LEU A 60 -7.48 -0.54 -15.07
C LEU A 60 -7.88 -1.92 -14.52
N VAL A 61 -8.88 -2.57 -15.12
CA VAL A 61 -9.35 -3.90 -14.69
C VAL A 61 -8.31 -4.97 -15.05
N GLU A 62 -7.75 -4.94 -16.26
CA GLU A 62 -6.72 -5.87 -16.70
C GLU A 62 -5.47 -5.81 -15.80
N HIS A 63 -5.14 -4.61 -15.32
CA HIS A 63 -4.00 -4.39 -14.44
C HIS A 63 -4.35 -4.43 -12.95
N LYS A 64 -5.53 -4.91 -12.60
CA LYS A 64 -5.95 -5.11 -11.21
C LYS A 64 -6.00 -3.82 -10.36
N PHE A 65 -6.26 -2.68 -10.97
CA PHE A 65 -6.49 -1.41 -10.26
C PHE A 65 -7.96 -1.16 -9.96
N LEU A 66 -8.86 -1.83 -10.68
CA LEU A 66 -10.30 -1.64 -10.62
C LEU A 66 -11.00 -2.97 -10.78
N ILE A 67 -12.18 -3.08 -10.21
CA ILE A 67 -13.11 -4.19 -10.41
C ILE A 67 -14.30 -3.68 -11.21
N MET A 68 -14.79 -4.50 -12.15
CA MET A 68 -15.99 -4.22 -12.90
C MET A 68 -16.96 -5.39 -12.79
N GLY A 69 -18.24 -5.09 -12.58
CA GLY A 69 -19.32 -6.06 -12.47
C GLY A 69 -20.64 -5.49 -12.93
N GLU A 70 -21.64 -6.36 -13.07
CA GLU A 70 -22.99 -5.97 -13.52
C GLU A 70 -23.85 -5.46 -12.36
N THR A 71 -23.57 -5.90 -11.15
CA THR A 71 -24.32 -5.52 -9.94
C THR A 71 -23.37 -5.21 -8.78
N PRO A 72 -23.78 -4.37 -7.82
CA PRO A 72 -22.99 -4.09 -6.62
C PRO A 72 -22.59 -5.37 -5.84
N GLU A 73 -23.53 -6.30 -5.67
CA GLU A 73 -23.28 -7.58 -4.97
C GLU A 73 -22.25 -8.45 -5.71
N GLY A 74 -22.22 -8.37 -7.04
CA GLY A 74 -21.23 -9.04 -7.87
C GLY A 74 -19.84 -8.42 -7.74
N LEU A 75 -19.75 -7.15 -7.37
CA LEU A 75 -18.48 -6.49 -7.09
C LEU A 75 -17.89 -6.95 -5.76
N ASP A 76 -18.70 -7.07 -4.71
CA ASP A 76 -18.26 -7.53 -3.39
C ASP A 76 -17.62 -8.92 -3.47
N SER A 77 -18.23 -9.84 -4.24
CA SER A 77 -17.65 -11.18 -4.43
C SER A 77 -16.32 -11.18 -5.21
N LYS A 78 -16.12 -10.22 -6.10
CA LYS A 78 -14.86 -10.05 -6.85
C LYS A 78 -13.77 -9.34 -6.04
N ASP A 79 -14.14 -8.53 -5.04
CA ASP A 79 -13.19 -7.90 -4.13
C ASP A 79 -12.46 -8.96 -3.30
N ASP A 80 -13.15 -10.02 -2.90
CA ASP A 80 -12.53 -11.16 -2.22
C ASP A 80 -11.51 -11.92 -3.10
N GLU A 81 -11.65 -11.89 -4.43
CA GLU A 81 -10.71 -12.47 -5.38
C GLU A 81 -9.42 -11.64 -5.54
N PHE A 82 -9.39 -10.40 -5.05
CA PHE A 82 -8.18 -9.57 -4.97
C PHE A 82 -7.21 -10.03 -3.87
N THR A 83 -7.53 -11.13 -3.19
CA THR A 83 -6.60 -11.79 -2.29
C THR A 83 -5.38 -12.29 -3.07
N TYR A 84 -4.24 -12.19 -2.39
CA TYR A 84 -2.92 -12.51 -2.90
C TYR A 84 -2.82 -13.89 -3.50
N ASP A 85 -2.90 -13.97 -4.81
CA ASP A 85 -2.14 -14.98 -5.52
C ASP A 85 -0.70 -14.47 -5.68
N ILE A 86 0.24 -15.07 -4.95
CA ILE A 86 1.67 -14.75 -5.02
C ILE A 86 2.24 -15.08 -6.41
N GLU A 87 1.51 -15.78 -7.24
CA GLU A 87 1.79 -15.92 -8.65
C GLU A 87 1.40 -14.61 -9.37
N ILE A 88 2.33 -13.64 -9.32
CA ILE A 88 2.34 -12.54 -10.31
C ILE A 88 2.22 -13.26 -11.66
N PRO A 89 1.14 -13.05 -12.42
CA PRO A 89 1.05 -13.65 -13.73
C PRO A 89 2.34 -13.32 -14.47
N LYS A 90 3.03 -14.33 -15.00
CA LYS A 90 4.28 -14.12 -15.76
C LYS A 90 4.09 -13.14 -16.93
N THR A 91 2.86 -12.89 -17.32
CA THR A 91 2.42 -11.85 -18.28
C THR A 91 2.52 -10.43 -17.73
N LEU A 92 2.54 -10.24 -16.40
CA LEU A 92 2.81 -8.95 -15.75
C LEU A 92 4.28 -8.82 -15.30
N ALA A 93 5.11 -9.84 -15.48
CA ALA A 93 6.55 -9.68 -15.37
C ALA A 93 6.98 -8.66 -16.42
N TYR A 94 7.26 -7.44 -15.97
CA TYR A 94 7.75 -6.36 -16.80
C TYR A 94 9.01 -6.87 -17.50
N ASP A 95 8.96 -7.00 -18.82
CA ASP A 95 10.14 -7.35 -19.60
C ASP A 95 11.09 -6.14 -19.63
N PHE A 96 11.93 -6.05 -18.62
CA PHE A 96 12.95 -5.02 -18.51
C PHE A 96 13.88 -4.97 -19.72
N THR A 97 13.88 -5.99 -20.59
CA THR A 97 14.71 -6.02 -21.79
C THR A 97 14.12 -5.19 -22.94
N GLN A 98 12.81 -4.98 -22.96
CA GLN A 98 12.14 -4.15 -23.98
C GLN A 98 12.14 -2.66 -23.64
N THR A 99 12.15 -2.30 -22.35
CA THR A 99 12.18 -0.90 -21.90
C THR A 99 13.53 -0.21 -22.12
N ALA A 100 14.60 -0.96 -22.30
CA ALA A 100 15.94 -0.38 -22.57
C ALA A 100 16.05 0.35 -23.91
N LYS A 101 15.02 0.33 -24.77
CA LYS A 101 15.02 0.94 -26.11
C LYS A 101 14.04 2.09 -26.31
N GLN A 102 13.15 2.35 -25.35
CA GLN A 102 12.35 3.56 -25.38
C GLN A 102 13.05 4.61 -24.49
N ASP A 103 13.26 5.79 -25.04
CA ASP A 103 13.65 6.99 -24.27
C ASP A 103 12.53 7.35 -23.29
N VAL A 104 12.39 6.56 -22.23
CA VAL A 104 11.52 6.87 -21.11
C VAL A 104 12.23 7.98 -20.34
N LYS A 105 11.99 9.22 -20.77
CA LYS A 105 12.59 10.42 -20.17
C LYS A 105 12.25 10.61 -18.70
N ASN A 106 11.20 9.93 -18.19
CA ASN A 106 10.82 9.99 -16.78
C ASN A 106 10.32 8.63 -16.32
N THR A 107 11.02 8.02 -15.38
CA THR A 107 10.50 6.88 -14.64
C THR A 107 9.38 7.34 -13.69
N THR A 108 8.48 6.45 -13.30
CA THR A 108 7.46 6.74 -12.25
C THR A 108 8.12 7.32 -11.00
N GLN A 109 9.31 6.84 -10.65
CA GLN A 109 10.08 7.33 -9.51
C GLN A 109 10.57 8.77 -9.71
N GLU A 110 11.06 9.13 -10.89
CA GLU A 110 11.50 10.49 -11.19
C GLU A 110 10.32 11.46 -11.20
N PHE A 111 9.20 11.06 -11.81
CA PHE A 111 7.96 11.84 -11.77
C PHE A 111 7.47 12.07 -10.33
N PHE A 112 7.48 11.03 -9.50
CA PHE A 112 7.11 11.10 -8.09
C PHE A 112 8.05 12.03 -7.30
N LEU A 113 9.36 11.90 -7.51
CA LEU A 113 10.35 12.78 -6.87
C LEU A 113 10.20 14.24 -7.29
N GLU A 114 9.92 14.52 -8.56
CA GLU A 114 9.64 15.89 -9.02
C GLU A 114 8.34 16.44 -8.41
N HIS A 115 7.31 15.61 -8.33
CA HIS A 115 6.05 16.01 -7.71
C HIS A 115 6.22 16.35 -6.23
N ILE A 116 6.98 15.54 -5.48
CA ILE A 116 7.30 15.78 -4.07
C ILE A 116 8.15 17.05 -3.90
N LYS A 117 9.11 17.30 -4.79
CA LYS A 117 9.92 18.55 -4.75
C LYS A 117 9.06 19.79 -4.92
N ARG A 118 8.03 19.73 -5.78
CA ARG A 118 7.14 20.86 -6.02
C ARG A 118 6.10 21.07 -4.91
N LYS A 119 5.60 19.98 -4.34
CA LYS A 119 4.63 19.96 -3.25
C LYS A 119 5.02 18.86 -2.25
N PRO A 120 5.90 19.17 -1.28
CA PRO A 120 6.30 18.19 -0.28
C PRO A 120 5.07 17.56 0.37
N LYS A 121 4.99 16.23 0.33
CA LYS A 121 3.94 15.44 0.98
C LYS A 121 4.58 14.41 1.90
N LEU A 122 3.95 14.16 3.02
CA LEU A 122 4.33 13.07 3.89
C LEU A 122 3.84 11.75 3.27
N SER A 123 4.77 10.98 2.67
CA SER A 123 4.45 9.71 2.02
C SER A 123 4.73 8.48 2.88
N ASN A 124 5.59 8.63 3.89
CA ASN A 124 6.03 7.55 4.76
C ASN A 124 5.90 7.95 6.23
N ILE A 125 5.46 7.01 7.06
CA ILE A 125 5.46 7.16 8.51
C ILE A 125 6.01 5.89 9.17
N GLN A 126 6.79 6.06 10.22
CA GLN A 126 7.25 4.96 11.05
C GLN A 126 6.68 5.11 12.46
N PHE A 127 6.13 4.01 12.97
CA PHE A 127 5.68 3.90 14.35
C PHE A 127 6.65 3.08 15.16
N GLU A 128 7.00 3.59 16.34
CA GLU A 128 7.60 2.82 17.41
C GLU A 128 6.49 2.46 18.40
N LEU A 129 5.84 1.30 18.17
CA LEU A 129 4.62 0.92 18.89
C LEU A 129 4.87 0.60 20.37
N THR A 130 6.08 0.14 20.67
CA THR A 130 6.47 -0.26 22.02
C THR A 130 7.98 -0.09 22.24
N SER A 131 8.37 0.25 23.45
CA SER A 131 9.78 0.22 23.88
C SER A 131 10.19 -1.16 24.43
N ARG A 132 9.26 -2.10 24.57
CA ARG A 132 9.53 -3.44 25.08
C ARG A 132 10.24 -4.28 24.02
N CYS A 133 11.27 -5.00 24.45
CA CYS A 133 12.01 -5.91 23.58
C CYS A 133 12.47 -7.11 24.38
N ASN A 134 12.50 -8.29 23.75
CA ASN A 134 13.06 -9.51 24.29
C ASN A 134 14.59 -9.55 24.21
N GLU A 135 15.18 -8.70 23.32
CA GLU A 135 16.62 -8.69 23.06
C GLU A 135 17.34 -7.51 23.75
N ARG A 136 18.67 -7.65 23.89
CA ARG A 136 19.59 -6.66 24.47
C ARG A 136 20.74 -6.33 23.54
N CYS A 137 20.47 -6.20 22.26
CA CYS A 137 21.47 -5.97 21.23
C CYS A 137 22.40 -4.80 21.61
N ILE A 138 23.70 -4.99 21.45
CA ILE A 138 24.73 -4.01 21.82
C ILE A 138 24.67 -2.72 20.99
N HIS A 139 24.19 -2.82 19.75
CA HIS A 139 24.04 -1.70 18.80
C HIS A 139 22.64 -1.06 18.80
N CYS A 140 21.78 -1.47 19.74
CA CYS A 140 20.41 -0.95 19.80
C CYS A 140 20.39 0.54 20.10
N TYR A 141 19.66 1.32 19.31
CA TYR A 141 19.50 2.75 19.55
C TYR A 141 18.64 3.08 20.79
N ILE A 142 17.81 2.14 21.25
CA ILE A 142 17.08 2.25 22.52
C ILE A 142 18.04 1.84 23.64
N PRO A 143 18.45 2.77 24.54
CA PRO A 143 19.34 2.44 25.62
C PRO A 143 18.79 1.29 26.50
N ASN A 144 19.64 0.35 26.88
CA ASN A 144 19.22 -0.80 27.69
C ASN A 144 18.48 -0.42 28.98
N GLY A 145 18.85 0.71 29.61
CA GLY A 145 18.15 1.25 30.77
C GLY A 145 16.78 1.87 30.51
N LYS A 146 16.39 2.03 29.23
CA LYS A 146 15.08 2.56 28.80
C LYS A 146 14.20 1.50 28.16
N LYS A 147 14.71 0.30 27.88
CA LYS A 147 13.89 -0.81 27.40
C LYS A 147 12.91 -1.24 28.49
N ASN A 148 11.71 -1.61 28.11
CA ASN A 148 10.65 -2.12 28.99
C ASN A 148 10.13 -1.13 30.05
N ILE A 149 10.47 0.16 29.98
CA ILE A 149 10.01 1.18 30.94
C ILE A 149 8.77 1.91 30.41
N GLY A 150 8.64 2.04 29.09
CA GLY A 150 7.55 2.77 28.45
C GLY A 150 6.25 1.98 28.41
N LYS A 151 5.16 2.70 28.15
CA LYS A 151 3.87 2.10 27.80
C LYS A 151 3.81 1.90 26.30
N ASP A 152 3.11 0.83 25.88
CA ASP A 152 2.78 0.65 24.47
C ASP A 152 1.93 1.84 23.98
N MET A 153 2.09 2.21 22.72
CA MET A 153 1.23 3.21 22.12
C MET A 153 -0.19 2.62 21.99
N PRO A 154 -1.22 3.24 22.58
CA PRO A 154 -2.58 2.73 22.45
C PRO A 154 -2.99 2.65 20.98
N LYS A 155 -3.66 1.58 20.58
CA LYS A 155 -4.11 1.39 19.19
C LYS A 155 -5.00 2.53 18.69
N GLU A 156 -5.83 3.11 19.57
CA GLU A 156 -6.68 4.26 19.25
C GLU A 156 -5.85 5.48 18.82
N LYS A 157 -4.69 5.66 19.44
CA LYS A 157 -3.76 6.72 19.06
C LYS A 157 -3.10 6.42 17.71
N VAL A 158 -2.72 5.15 17.47
CA VAL A 158 -2.20 4.71 16.17
C VAL A 158 -3.24 4.96 15.09
N TYR A 159 -4.50 4.58 15.30
CA TYR A 159 -5.59 4.78 14.36
C TYR A 159 -5.81 6.26 14.02
N SER A 160 -5.86 7.13 15.05
CA SER A 160 -6.00 8.58 14.83
C SER A 160 -4.87 9.14 13.95
N ILE A 161 -3.62 8.72 14.18
CA ILE A 161 -2.48 9.17 13.37
C ILE A 161 -2.56 8.61 11.94
N LEU A 162 -2.98 7.34 11.80
CA LEU A 162 -3.15 6.72 10.48
C LEU A 162 -4.27 7.39 9.67
N ASP A 163 -5.35 7.84 10.32
CA ASP A 163 -6.42 8.59 9.67
C ASP A 163 -5.90 9.92 9.12
N GLU A 164 -5.22 10.71 9.95
CA GLU A 164 -4.61 11.96 9.54
C GLU A 164 -3.57 11.74 8.42
N PHE A 165 -2.78 10.68 8.52
CA PHE A 165 -1.78 10.31 7.51
C PHE A 165 -2.43 9.92 6.18
N ALA A 166 -3.56 9.19 6.20
CA ALA A 166 -4.34 8.87 5.00
C ALA A 166 -4.90 10.13 4.32
N GLU A 167 -5.46 11.08 5.12
CA GLU A 167 -5.97 12.36 4.61
C GLU A 167 -4.88 13.21 3.94
N MET A 168 -3.64 13.12 4.44
CA MET A 168 -2.48 13.78 3.82
C MET A 168 -1.98 13.08 2.55
N GLY A 169 -2.55 11.93 2.18
CA GLY A 169 -2.11 11.12 1.04
C GLY A 169 -0.90 10.26 1.34
N GLY A 170 -0.75 9.82 2.59
CA GLY A 170 0.29 8.88 3.01
C GLY A 170 0.15 7.52 2.32
N LEU A 171 1.28 6.85 2.10
CA LEU A 171 1.32 5.62 1.33
C LEU A 171 1.95 4.45 2.10
N HIS A 172 3.00 4.71 2.88
CA HIS A 172 3.82 3.67 3.48
C HIS A 172 3.84 3.78 4.99
N VAL A 173 3.56 2.68 5.67
CA VAL A 173 3.61 2.56 7.11
C VAL A 173 4.67 1.54 7.49
N THR A 174 5.62 1.95 8.32
CA THR A 174 6.61 1.07 8.93
C THR A 174 6.25 0.89 10.40
N LEU A 175 6.04 -0.36 10.81
CA LEU A 175 5.77 -0.72 12.19
C LEU A 175 7.03 -1.28 12.83
N SER A 176 7.43 -0.69 13.94
CA SER A 176 8.67 -0.96 14.65
C SER A 176 8.46 -0.78 16.16
N GLY A 177 9.55 -0.75 16.88
CA GLY A 177 9.61 -0.51 18.31
C GLY A 177 10.84 -1.15 18.91
N GLY A 178 10.77 -1.61 20.15
CA GLY A 178 11.73 -2.58 20.67
C GLY A 178 11.57 -3.91 19.94
N GLU A 179 10.46 -4.62 20.18
CA GLU A 179 9.99 -5.73 19.35
C GLU A 179 8.49 -5.56 19.09
N VAL A 180 8.14 -5.39 17.84
CA VAL A 180 6.78 -5.05 17.41
C VAL A 180 5.74 -6.10 17.78
N PHE A 181 6.11 -7.39 17.76
CA PHE A 181 5.23 -8.51 18.11
C PHE A 181 4.96 -8.65 19.62
N LEU A 182 5.60 -7.82 20.46
CA LEU A 182 5.21 -7.66 21.85
C LEU A 182 4.01 -6.74 22.05
N HIS A 183 3.63 -5.95 21.03
CA HIS A 183 2.46 -5.11 21.12
C HIS A 183 1.19 -5.97 21.07
N LYS A 184 0.35 -5.88 22.11
CA LYS A 184 -0.83 -6.75 22.26
C LYS A 184 -1.84 -6.63 21.12
N ASP A 185 -1.96 -5.44 20.55
CA ASP A 185 -2.96 -5.12 19.50
C ASP A 185 -2.33 -5.10 18.09
N ILE A 186 -1.16 -5.74 17.88
CA ILE A 186 -0.44 -5.67 16.60
C ILE A 186 -1.30 -6.16 15.42
N CYS A 187 -2.05 -7.24 15.59
CA CYS A 187 -2.91 -7.78 14.54
C CYS A 187 -4.02 -6.80 14.15
N GLU A 188 -4.63 -6.13 15.13
CA GLU A 188 -5.67 -5.14 14.87
C GLU A 188 -5.09 -3.90 14.17
N ILE A 189 -3.88 -3.48 14.54
CA ILE A 189 -3.17 -2.38 13.88
C ILE A 189 -2.86 -2.74 12.42
N LEU A 190 -2.40 -3.96 12.16
CA LEU A 190 -2.15 -4.46 10.82
C LEU A 190 -3.41 -4.43 9.95
N HIS A 191 -4.53 -4.95 10.45
CA HIS A 191 -5.83 -4.88 9.75
C HIS A 191 -6.26 -3.42 9.49
N TYR A 192 -6.02 -2.53 10.45
CA TYR A 192 -6.35 -1.12 10.27
C TYR A 192 -5.50 -0.46 9.20
N CYS A 193 -4.19 -0.74 9.16
CA CYS A 193 -3.32 -0.27 8.08
C CYS A 193 -3.81 -0.78 6.72
N ARG A 194 -4.23 -2.06 6.65
CA ARG A 194 -4.77 -2.65 5.42
C ARG A 194 -6.06 -1.98 4.99
N LYS A 195 -7.00 -1.75 5.92
CA LYS A 195 -8.27 -1.05 5.66
C LYS A 195 -8.06 0.36 5.07
N LYS A 196 -6.92 0.98 5.36
CA LYS A 196 -6.53 2.31 4.83
C LYS A 196 -5.65 2.23 3.59
N ASP A 197 -5.42 1.03 3.04
CA ASP A 197 -4.59 0.71 1.87
C ASP A 197 -3.13 1.16 1.98
N PHE A 198 -2.59 1.17 3.17
CA PHE A 198 -1.16 1.43 3.33
C PHE A 198 -0.31 0.24 2.89
N GLN A 199 0.81 0.52 2.28
CA GLN A 199 1.89 -0.44 2.16
C GLN A 199 2.54 -0.62 3.52
N ILE A 200 2.60 -1.88 3.99
CA ILE A 200 3.02 -2.21 5.35
C ILE A 200 4.42 -2.81 5.33
N THR A 201 5.33 -2.23 6.11
CA THR A 201 6.64 -2.79 6.43
C THR A 201 6.71 -3.08 7.92
N ILE A 202 7.27 -4.22 8.30
CA ILE A 202 7.51 -4.61 9.69
C ILE A 202 9.01 -4.72 9.93
N LEU A 203 9.51 -4.08 11.00
CA LEU A 203 10.87 -4.27 11.50
C LEU A 203 10.81 -5.11 12.78
N SER A 204 11.43 -6.29 12.77
CA SER A 204 11.34 -7.25 13.88
C SER A 204 12.58 -8.16 13.96
N ASN A 205 12.84 -8.69 15.14
CA ASN A 205 13.76 -9.82 15.30
C ASN A 205 13.09 -11.19 15.05
N LEU A 206 11.77 -11.22 14.89
CA LEU A 206 10.90 -12.39 14.65
C LEU A 206 10.87 -13.46 15.76
N VAL A 207 11.68 -13.37 16.80
CA VAL A 207 11.78 -14.40 17.86
C VAL A 207 10.44 -14.61 18.58
N LEU A 208 9.62 -13.57 18.67
CA LEU A 208 8.33 -13.63 19.37
C LEU A 208 7.13 -13.66 18.43
N LEU A 209 7.35 -13.84 17.13
CA LEU A 209 6.27 -14.07 16.19
C LEU A 209 5.56 -15.37 16.51
N LYS A 210 4.25 -15.32 16.69
CA LYS A 210 3.40 -16.45 17.00
C LYS A 210 2.73 -17.02 15.76
N ASP A 211 2.50 -18.33 15.74
CA ASP A 211 1.85 -19.03 14.63
C ASP A 211 0.47 -18.41 14.30
N GLU A 212 -0.28 -17.95 15.31
CA GLU A 212 -1.58 -17.30 15.15
C GLU A 212 -1.51 -15.95 14.43
N GLN A 213 -0.34 -15.31 14.38
CA GLN A 213 -0.12 -14.01 13.72
C GLN A 213 0.26 -14.16 12.24
N ILE A 214 0.75 -15.33 11.85
CA ILE A 214 1.19 -15.59 10.46
C ILE A 214 0.02 -15.47 9.46
N PRO A 215 -1.17 -16.03 9.71
CA PRO A 215 -2.33 -15.82 8.83
C PRO A 215 -2.68 -14.33 8.67
N VAL A 216 -2.65 -13.56 9.76
CA VAL A 216 -2.93 -12.12 9.71
C VAL A 216 -1.92 -11.38 8.84
N ILE A 217 -0.62 -11.67 8.97
CA ILE A 217 0.45 -11.07 8.16
C ILE A 217 0.22 -11.35 6.67
N LYS A 218 -0.24 -12.55 6.34
CA LYS A 218 -0.58 -12.94 4.96
C LYS A 218 -1.83 -12.21 4.48
N ASP A 219 -2.89 -12.22 5.26
CA ASP A 219 -4.18 -11.63 4.95
C ASP A 219 -4.06 -10.12 4.68
N VAL A 220 -3.37 -9.38 5.55
CA VAL A 220 -3.13 -7.94 5.37
C VAL A 220 -2.03 -7.63 4.34
N ASN A 221 -1.37 -8.63 3.81
CA ASN A 221 -0.26 -8.53 2.86
C ASN A 221 0.82 -7.54 3.26
N VAL A 222 1.53 -7.89 4.28
CA VAL A 222 2.74 -7.16 4.65
C VAL A 222 3.72 -7.19 3.48
N SER A 223 4.09 -6.01 2.98
CA SER A 223 4.94 -5.87 1.79
C SER A 223 6.39 -6.27 2.05
N LEU A 224 6.86 -6.03 3.26
CA LEU A 224 8.23 -6.33 3.67
C LEU A 224 8.29 -6.62 5.16
N ILE A 225 8.98 -7.69 5.52
CA ILE A 225 9.45 -7.91 6.88
C ILE A 225 10.98 -7.83 6.85
N GLN A 226 11.50 -6.79 7.49
CA GLN A 226 12.94 -6.64 7.66
C GLN A 226 13.36 -7.27 8.97
N VAL A 227 14.18 -8.32 8.87
CA VAL A 227 14.62 -9.12 10.01
C VAL A 227 16.01 -8.68 10.46
N SER A 228 16.19 -8.51 11.76
CA SER A 228 17.48 -8.25 12.38
C SER A 228 18.26 -9.57 12.54
N LEU A 229 18.96 -9.99 11.51
CA LEU A 229 19.86 -11.15 11.53
C LEU A 229 21.27 -10.69 11.19
N TYR A 230 22.16 -10.69 12.17
CA TYR A 230 23.51 -10.13 12.03
C TYR A 230 24.56 -11.17 11.64
N SER A 231 24.35 -12.44 11.97
CA SER A 231 25.19 -13.57 11.60
C SER A 231 24.37 -14.84 11.53
N MET A 232 24.86 -15.82 10.76
CA MET A 232 24.38 -17.20 10.81
C MET A 232 25.10 -18.01 11.87
N ASP A 233 26.14 -17.46 12.47
CA ASP A 233 26.86 -18.03 13.59
C ASP A 233 26.26 -17.50 14.90
N PRO A 234 25.68 -18.37 15.77
CA PRO A 234 25.07 -17.93 17.03
C PRO A 234 26.03 -17.20 17.96
N GLU A 235 27.32 -17.58 17.97
CA GLU A 235 28.33 -16.92 18.84
C GLU A 235 28.62 -15.46 18.41
N ILE A 236 28.29 -15.13 17.14
CA ILE A 236 28.46 -13.78 16.61
C ILE A 236 27.13 -13.01 16.65
N HIS A 237 26.02 -13.73 16.53
CA HIS A 237 24.69 -13.11 16.46
C HIS A 237 24.20 -12.68 17.84
N ASP A 238 24.37 -13.55 18.84
CA ASP A 238 23.93 -13.36 20.22
C ASP A 238 25.00 -12.60 21.02
#